data_1d6a3bd79dc92eea3211daae1ad71046
#
_entry.id   1d6a3bd79dc92eea3211daae1ad71046
#
_cell.length_a   1.000
_cell.length_b   1.000
_cell.length_c   1.000
_cell.angle_alpha   90.00
_cell.angle_beta   90.00
_cell.angle_gamma   90.00
#
_symmetry.space_group_name_H-M   'P 1'
#
loop_
_entity.id
_entity.type
_entity.pdbx_description
1 polymer ?
#
loop_
_entity_poly.entity_id
_entity_poly.type
_entity_poly.pdbx_seq_one_letter_code
_entity_poly.pdbx_strand_id
1 'polypeptide(L)'
;MASTIEGFLAIRTARKGVTEKIETHLIDKAADTANIIDGRINAFWQFLEGIARMPALTDPNVSYAEKMAHLKVEAAFNEQILELNIVDMKGNRHTAAGTVFNVSDRNWFQAAAQGKDFFSEPLQSRIYAGKLIAVFAVPIYNEQRQVVNVLAANVDGLWLTDQIDDIVVGKTGYCYVLGETGTTIATKLADRVSKMENVQEMVKTDSSLKSLADFENMVLETYESFVGFYEYGGVKKIASYATIKTTEWSVVITTPVDEFMGTVNALRMSMIGIGVIILLIALVIVYFVAGMMVKPIQTAVSALRNIAQGEGDLTVRLPVTGNDEITDLSEYFNETIAKIGKSIRSVGINSNMMEEIGDELASNMTETASAVNQISANIDGVKQQAMTQAASVTETAA
;
A
#
# COMPACT_ATOMS: atom_id res chain seq x y z
N MET A 1 -4.82 -2.90 19.49
CA MET A 1 -5.38 -1.67 18.92
C MET A 1 -4.32 -0.62 18.57
N ALA A 2 -3.41 -0.22 19.45
CA ALA A 2 -2.37 0.78 19.16
C ALA A 2 -1.50 0.40 17.94
N SER A 3 -0.93 -0.77 17.88
CA SER A 3 -0.04 -1.21 16.79
C SER A 3 -0.73 -1.32 15.42
N THR A 4 -2.03 -1.60 15.37
CA THR A 4 -2.82 -1.60 14.12
C THR A 4 -3.06 -0.19 13.60
N ILE A 5 -3.28 0.76 14.50
CA ILE A 5 -3.46 2.18 14.17
C ILE A 5 -2.12 2.77 13.70
N GLU A 6 -1.03 2.50 14.40
CA GLU A 6 0.33 2.92 13.99
C GLU A 6 0.72 2.34 12.64
N GLY A 7 0.45 1.06 12.39
CA GLY A 7 0.68 0.42 11.11
C GLY A 7 -0.11 1.07 9.96
N PHE A 8 -1.39 1.36 10.18
CA PHE A 8 -2.22 2.06 9.19
C PHE A 8 -1.73 3.48 8.90
N LEU A 9 -1.36 4.24 9.94
CA LEU A 9 -0.79 5.59 9.80
C LEU A 9 0.55 5.56 9.06
N ALA A 10 1.43 4.61 9.39
CA ALA A 10 2.71 4.46 8.72
C ALA A 10 2.55 4.15 7.22
N ILE A 11 1.65 3.23 6.84
CA ILE A 11 1.35 2.92 5.43
C ILE A 11 0.79 4.15 4.72
N ARG A 12 -0.15 4.86 5.35
CA ARG A 12 -0.75 6.08 4.78
C ARG A 12 0.30 7.17 4.55
N THR A 13 1.17 7.39 5.53
CA THR A 13 2.26 8.39 5.44
C THR A 13 3.29 7.99 4.38
N ALA A 14 3.71 6.72 4.35
CA ALA A 14 4.63 6.21 3.33
C ALA A 14 4.04 6.36 1.92
N ARG A 15 2.76 6.00 1.74
CA ARG A 15 2.08 6.16 0.45
C ARG A 15 2.03 7.62 0.02
N LYS A 16 1.66 8.54 0.92
CA LYS A 16 1.62 9.97 0.64
C LYS A 16 3.00 10.51 0.24
N GLY A 17 4.03 10.21 1.02
CA GLY A 17 5.39 10.67 0.74
C GLY A 17 5.97 10.10 -0.56
N VAL A 18 5.67 8.83 -0.89
CA VAL A 18 6.06 8.23 -2.18
C VAL A 18 5.32 8.92 -3.33
N THR A 19 4.00 9.16 -3.19
CA THR A 19 3.20 9.82 -4.22
C THR A 19 3.72 11.24 -4.48
N GLU A 20 3.91 12.07 -3.46
CA GLU A 20 4.43 13.44 -3.60
C GLU A 20 5.81 13.47 -4.27
N LYS A 21 6.68 12.53 -3.94
CA LYS A 21 8.01 12.43 -4.54
C LYS A 21 7.96 12.02 -6.01
N ILE A 22 7.03 11.14 -6.37
CA ILE A 22 6.79 10.72 -7.76
C ILE A 22 6.21 11.89 -8.56
N GLU A 23 5.24 12.61 -8.02
CA GLU A 23 4.62 13.78 -8.65
C GLU A 23 5.68 14.82 -9.00
N THR A 24 6.52 15.21 -8.03
CA THR A 24 7.62 16.16 -8.28
C THR A 24 8.58 15.64 -9.35
N HIS A 25 8.99 14.37 -9.25
CA HIS A 25 9.90 13.77 -10.22
C HIS A 25 9.31 13.72 -11.64
N LEU A 26 8.01 13.45 -11.79
CA LEU A 26 7.36 13.43 -13.10
C LEU A 26 7.23 14.83 -13.69
N ILE A 27 6.95 15.85 -12.89
CA ILE A 27 6.93 17.25 -13.34
C ILE A 27 8.31 17.64 -13.86
N ASP A 28 9.36 17.42 -13.07
CA ASP A 28 10.73 17.75 -13.47
C ASP A 28 11.13 16.99 -14.73
N LYS A 29 10.81 15.68 -14.80
CA LYS A 29 11.11 14.86 -15.97
C LYS A 29 10.36 15.29 -17.21
N ALA A 30 9.10 15.74 -17.09
CA ALA A 30 8.35 16.31 -18.21
C ALA A 30 8.98 17.59 -18.73
N ALA A 31 9.37 18.50 -17.83
CA ALA A 31 10.06 19.73 -18.18
C ALA A 31 11.42 19.48 -18.86
N ASP A 32 12.22 18.57 -18.32
CA ASP A 32 13.51 18.16 -18.90
C ASP A 32 13.30 17.56 -20.30
N THR A 33 12.29 16.70 -20.45
CA THR A 33 11.96 16.08 -21.73
C THR A 33 11.52 17.11 -22.76
N ALA A 34 10.68 18.08 -22.36
CA ALA A 34 10.31 19.18 -23.24
C ALA A 34 11.52 20.00 -23.70
N ASN A 35 12.45 20.30 -22.80
CA ASN A 35 13.69 21.01 -23.14
C ASN A 35 14.61 20.18 -24.07
N ILE A 36 14.68 18.86 -23.88
CA ILE A 36 15.46 17.97 -24.78
C ILE A 36 14.87 17.99 -26.18
N ILE A 37 13.55 17.84 -26.31
CA ILE A 37 12.85 17.86 -27.60
C ILE A 37 13.01 19.23 -28.26
N ASP A 38 12.82 20.30 -27.51
CA ASP A 38 13.02 21.69 -27.96
C ASP A 38 14.44 21.88 -28.51
N GLY A 39 15.46 21.38 -27.79
CA GLY A 39 16.85 21.41 -28.25
C GLY A 39 17.07 20.62 -29.54
N ARG A 40 16.45 19.45 -29.72
CA ARG A 40 16.56 18.60 -30.92
C ARG A 40 15.91 19.29 -32.14
N ILE A 41 14.76 19.93 -31.96
CA ILE A 41 14.07 20.72 -32.99
C ILE A 41 14.91 21.93 -33.37
N ASN A 42 15.39 22.68 -32.40
CA ASN A 42 16.24 23.85 -32.62
C ASN A 42 17.55 23.49 -33.34
N ALA A 43 18.18 22.39 -33.00
CA ALA A 43 19.39 21.92 -33.67
C ALA A 43 19.13 21.61 -35.15
N PHE A 44 17.98 21.02 -35.48
CA PHE A 44 17.61 20.78 -36.86
C PHE A 44 17.29 22.06 -37.62
N TRP A 45 16.67 23.06 -37.01
CA TRP A 45 16.47 24.37 -37.62
C TRP A 45 17.80 25.08 -37.89
N GLN A 46 18.73 25.09 -36.92
CA GLN A 46 20.06 25.69 -37.11
C GLN A 46 20.83 25.05 -38.28
N PHE A 47 20.70 23.73 -38.45
CA PHE A 47 21.24 23.01 -39.60
C PHE A 47 20.62 23.51 -40.91
N LEU A 48 19.27 23.65 -40.98
CA LEU A 48 18.58 24.14 -42.17
C LEU A 48 18.89 25.62 -42.44
N GLU A 49 18.97 26.46 -41.41
CA GLU A 49 19.39 27.87 -41.56
C GLU A 49 20.82 27.98 -42.15
N GLY A 50 21.71 27.07 -41.78
CA GLY A 50 23.04 26.97 -42.37
C GLY A 50 22.95 26.75 -43.88
N ILE A 51 22.09 25.84 -44.35
CA ILE A 51 21.81 25.61 -45.78
C ILE A 51 21.14 26.83 -46.41
N ALA A 52 20.15 27.43 -45.75
CA ALA A 52 19.42 28.60 -46.26
C ALA A 52 20.32 29.82 -46.56
N ARG A 53 21.49 29.91 -45.91
CA ARG A 53 22.51 30.99 -46.13
C ARG A 53 23.45 30.71 -47.29
N MET A 54 23.31 29.59 -48.00
CA MET A 54 24.18 29.30 -49.16
C MET A 54 24.00 30.38 -50.23
N PRO A 55 25.09 30.95 -50.77
CA PRO A 55 25.03 32.02 -51.79
C PRO A 55 24.18 31.66 -53.01
N ALA A 56 24.23 30.38 -53.44
CA ALA A 56 23.42 29.91 -54.57
C ALA A 56 21.92 30.01 -54.30
N LEU A 57 21.45 29.90 -53.04
CA LEU A 57 20.02 29.95 -52.71
C LEU A 57 19.52 31.40 -52.59
N THR A 58 20.39 32.31 -52.19
CA THR A 58 20.06 33.75 -51.98
C THR A 58 20.19 34.56 -53.26
N ASP A 59 21.01 34.16 -54.23
CA ASP A 59 21.22 34.86 -55.49
C ASP A 59 19.97 34.78 -56.39
N PRO A 60 19.34 35.92 -56.78
CA PRO A 60 18.18 35.92 -57.64
C PRO A 60 18.49 35.51 -59.09
N ASN A 61 19.76 35.54 -59.53
CA ASN A 61 20.18 35.14 -60.85
C ASN A 61 20.35 33.63 -61.02
N VAL A 62 20.47 32.87 -59.93
CA VAL A 62 20.55 31.43 -59.94
C VAL A 62 19.14 30.83 -60.14
N SER A 63 19.00 29.97 -61.16
CA SER A 63 17.71 29.33 -61.47
C SER A 63 17.25 28.39 -60.37
N TYR A 64 15.93 28.19 -60.25
CA TYR A 64 15.40 27.20 -59.27
C TYR A 64 15.91 25.79 -59.56
N ALA A 65 16.10 25.40 -60.80
CA ALA A 65 16.69 24.10 -61.15
C ALA A 65 18.09 23.92 -60.58
N GLU A 66 18.91 24.95 -60.66
CA GLU A 66 20.29 24.95 -60.13
C GLU A 66 20.27 25.00 -58.59
N LYS A 67 19.39 25.82 -57.96
CA LYS A 67 19.18 25.79 -56.51
C LYS A 67 18.78 24.42 -56.02
N MET A 68 17.88 23.74 -56.73
CA MET A 68 17.46 22.37 -56.38
C MET A 68 18.58 21.33 -56.55
N ALA A 69 19.49 21.54 -57.53
CA ALA A 69 20.67 20.65 -57.68
C ALA A 69 21.58 20.76 -56.45
N HIS A 70 21.83 21.95 -55.91
CA HIS A 70 22.57 22.13 -54.65
C HIS A 70 21.85 21.46 -53.48
N LEU A 71 20.54 21.72 -53.31
CA LEU A 71 19.74 21.17 -52.21
C LEU A 71 19.68 19.62 -52.24
N LYS A 72 19.71 19.00 -53.44
CA LYS A 72 19.79 17.55 -53.60
C LYS A 72 21.08 16.97 -53.02
N VAL A 73 22.19 17.68 -53.18
CA VAL A 73 23.50 17.28 -52.64
C VAL A 73 23.47 17.40 -51.12
N GLU A 74 22.97 18.52 -50.59
CA GLU A 74 22.88 18.76 -49.14
C GLU A 74 21.96 17.73 -48.46
N ALA A 75 20.80 17.41 -49.05
CA ALA A 75 19.88 16.40 -48.51
C ALA A 75 20.53 15.04 -48.36
N ALA A 76 21.49 14.66 -49.26
CA ALA A 76 22.16 13.39 -49.21
C ALA A 76 23.13 13.25 -48.01
N PHE A 77 23.53 14.29 -47.35
CA PHE A 77 24.36 14.28 -46.15
C PHE A 77 23.64 14.05 -44.87
N ASN A 78 22.29 14.10 -44.89
CA ASN A 78 21.47 13.86 -43.68
C ASN A 78 20.34 12.88 -43.98
N GLU A 79 20.49 11.66 -43.46
CA GLU A 79 19.55 10.55 -43.66
C GLU A 79 18.15 10.81 -43.13
N GLN A 80 17.99 11.78 -42.22
CA GLN A 80 16.67 12.18 -41.69
C GLN A 80 15.86 13.01 -42.68
N ILE A 81 16.49 13.57 -43.73
CA ILE A 81 15.87 14.40 -44.74
C ILE A 81 15.44 13.55 -45.94
N LEU A 82 14.14 13.46 -46.16
CA LEU A 82 13.59 12.81 -47.36
C LEU A 82 13.81 13.66 -48.61
N GLU A 83 13.64 15.00 -48.49
CA GLU A 83 13.79 15.93 -49.59
C GLU A 83 13.93 17.36 -49.05
N LEU A 84 14.86 18.13 -49.61
CA LEU A 84 14.92 19.58 -49.48
C LEU A 84 14.24 20.27 -50.68
N ASN A 85 13.49 21.29 -50.43
CA ASN A 85 12.77 22.04 -51.46
C ASN A 85 12.87 23.54 -51.22
N ILE A 86 12.82 24.31 -52.31
CA ILE A 86 12.70 25.75 -52.24
C ILE A 86 11.30 26.19 -52.67
N VAL A 87 10.73 27.14 -51.93
CA VAL A 87 9.40 27.70 -52.21
C VAL A 87 9.55 29.16 -52.45
N ASP A 88 9.04 29.64 -53.59
CA ASP A 88 9.02 31.08 -53.88
C ASP A 88 7.96 31.84 -53.04
N MET A 89 8.04 33.15 -53.01
CA MET A 89 7.11 33.98 -52.21
C MET A 89 5.66 33.95 -52.71
N LYS A 90 5.39 33.31 -53.87
CA LYS A 90 4.03 33.04 -54.38
C LYS A 90 3.51 31.65 -53.89
N GLY A 91 4.33 30.95 -53.13
CA GLY A 91 3.99 29.62 -52.63
C GLY A 91 4.24 28.49 -53.64
N ASN A 92 4.96 28.76 -54.73
CA ASN A 92 5.31 27.69 -55.66
C ASN A 92 6.53 26.92 -55.16
N ARG A 93 6.33 25.70 -54.81
CA ARG A 93 7.37 24.77 -54.32
C ARG A 93 8.04 24.05 -55.50
N HIS A 94 9.33 24.23 -55.62
CA HIS A 94 10.18 23.58 -56.59
C HIS A 94 10.80 22.30 -55.97
N THR A 95 10.69 21.19 -56.67
CA THR A 95 11.21 19.89 -56.20
C THR A 95 12.41 19.43 -56.98
N ALA A 96 13.19 18.50 -56.45
CA ALA A 96 14.34 17.92 -57.16
C ALA A 96 13.93 17.16 -58.43
N ALA A 97 12.68 16.76 -58.59
CA ALA A 97 12.13 16.13 -59.80
C ALA A 97 11.71 17.17 -60.88
N GLY A 98 11.88 18.45 -60.63
CA GLY A 98 11.48 19.52 -61.54
C GLY A 98 9.98 19.82 -61.53
N THR A 99 9.22 19.21 -60.65
CA THR A 99 7.78 19.49 -60.48
C THR A 99 7.57 20.71 -59.62
N VAL A 100 6.49 21.47 -59.92
CA VAL A 100 6.10 22.66 -59.17
C VAL A 100 4.68 22.46 -58.62
N PHE A 101 4.53 22.70 -57.30
CA PHE A 101 3.26 22.65 -56.59
C PHE A 101 3.02 23.94 -55.83
N ASN A 102 1.79 24.37 -55.77
CA ASN A 102 1.46 25.50 -54.91
C ASN A 102 1.16 25.01 -53.47
N VAL A 103 1.79 25.63 -52.47
CA VAL A 103 1.68 25.31 -51.04
C VAL A 103 1.39 26.57 -50.22
N SER A 104 0.87 27.62 -50.85
CA SER A 104 0.56 28.89 -50.19
C SER A 104 -0.51 28.75 -49.08
N ASP A 105 -1.30 27.69 -49.12
CA ASP A 105 -2.30 27.33 -48.10
C ASP A 105 -1.73 26.61 -46.86
N ARG A 106 -0.45 26.27 -46.88
CA ARG A 106 0.18 25.54 -45.77
C ARG A 106 0.68 26.49 -44.69
N ASN A 107 0.35 26.18 -43.43
CA ASN A 107 0.76 26.97 -42.27
C ASN A 107 2.28 27.11 -42.15
N TRP A 108 3.05 26.05 -42.38
CA TRP A 108 4.51 26.06 -42.36
C TRP A 108 5.11 27.05 -43.40
N PHE A 109 4.51 27.16 -44.61
CA PHE A 109 4.91 28.16 -45.62
C PHE A 109 4.56 29.55 -45.17
N GLN A 110 3.34 29.77 -44.69
CA GLN A 110 2.88 31.08 -44.24
C GLN A 110 3.74 31.64 -43.11
N ALA A 111 4.13 30.79 -42.14
CA ALA A 111 5.00 31.17 -41.03
C ALA A 111 6.41 31.53 -41.54
N ALA A 112 7.03 30.67 -42.36
CA ALA A 112 8.38 30.89 -42.87
C ALA A 112 8.45 32.07 -43.83
N ALA A 113 7.43 32.33 -44.65
CA ALA A 113 7.32 33.54 -45.50
C ALA A 113 7.24 34.83 -44.68
N GLN A 114 6.79 34.76 -43.42
CA GLN A 114 6.79 35.87 -42.44
C GLN A 114 8.08 35.97 -41.62
N GLY A 115 9.08 35.14 -41.92
CA GLY A 115 10.36 35.14 -41.21
C GLY A 115 10.40 34.35 -39.93
N LYS A 116 9.47 33.39 -39.72
CA LYS A 116 9.40 32.49 -38.55
C LYS A 116 9.72 31.08 -38.95
N ASP A 117 10.65 30.42 -38.26
CA ASP A 117 10.87 28.99 -38.40
C ASP A 117 9.62 28.25 -38.00
N PHE A 118 9.35 27.14 -38.68
CA PHE A 118 8.16 26.34 -38.42
C PHE A 118 8.46 24.83 -38.55
N PHE A 119 7.92 24.05 -37.65
CA PHE A 119 7.87 22.60 -37.72
C PHE A 119 6.42 22.13 -37.71
N SER A 120 6.01 21.40 -38.76
CA SER A 120 4.62 20.96 -38.87
C SER A 120 4.35 19.71 -38.08
N GLU A 121 3.12 19.55 -37.62
CA GLU A 121 2.63 18.24 -37.24
C GLU A 121 2.75 17.25 -38.41
N PRO A 122 2.81 15.92 -38.15
CA PRO A 122 2.75 14.92 -39.20
C PRO A 122 1.50 15.13 -40.10
N LEU A 123 1.70 15.09 -41.40
CA LEU A 123 0.64 15.34 -42.37
C LEU A 123 0.75 14.38 -43.55
N GLN A 124 -0.38 14.13 -44.22
CA GLN A 124 -0.39 13.35 -45.44
C GLN A 124 0.32 14.09 -46.56
N SER A 125 1.31 13.45 -47.16
CA SER A 125 2.04 14.03 -48.28
C SER A 125 1.15 14.17 -49.54
N ARG A 126 1.16 15.34 -50.15
CA ARG A 126 0.52 15.55 -51.47
C ARG A 126 1.32 14.99 -52.66
N ILE A 127 2.62 14.70 -52.39
CA ILE A 127 3.55 14.24 -53.43
C ILE A 127 3.74 12.74 -53.33
N TYR A 128 3.93 12.22 -52.10
CA TYR A 128 4.14 10.81 -51.84
C TYR A 128 2.84 10.20 -51.35
N ALA A 129 2.05 9.65 -52.25
CA ALA A 129 0.72 9.09 -51.93
C ALA A 129 0.82 8.10 -50.76
N GLY A 130 0.04 8.33 -49.71
CA GLY A 130 -0.03 7.47 -48.51
C GLY A 130 1.13 7.59 -47.55
N LYS A 131 2.15 8.45 -47.81
CA LYS A 131 3.23 8.69 -46.84
C LYS A 131 2.86 9.82 -45.89
N LEU A 132 3.12 9.56 -44.62
CA LEU A 132 3.09 10.60 -43.59
C LEU A 132 4.46 11.30 -43.57
N ILE A 133 4.46 12.62 -43.61
CA ILE A 133 5.66 13.47 -43.54
C ILE A 133 5.48 14.56 -42.52
N ALA A 134 6.58 15.07 -41.99
CA ALA A 134 6.58 16.34 -41.29
C ALA A 134 7.49 17.33 -42.05
N VAL A 135 7.25 18.62 -41.91
CA VAL A 135 7.95 19.66 -42.68
C VAL A 135 8.59 20.64 -41.72
N PHE A 136 9.91 20.77 -41.82
CA PHE A 136 10.63 21.90 -41.28
C PHE A 136 10.74 22.98 -42.34
N ALA A 137 10.43 24.21 -41.99
CA ALA A 137 10.51 25.35 -42.90
C ALA A 137 11.29 26.48 -42.26
N VAL A 138 12.24 27.04 -43.00
CA VAL A 138 13.02 28.21 -42.58
C VAL A 138 13.04 29.25 -43.68
N PRO A 139 13.04 30.54 -43.34
CA PRO A 139 13.13 31.63 -44.32
C PRO A 139 14.52 31.71 -44.96
N ILE A 140 14.57 32.03 -46.26
CA ILE A 140 15.80 32.38 -46.98
C ILE A 140 15.82 33.89 -47.13
N TYR A 141 16.82 34.55 -46.56
CA TYR A 141 16.98 36.01 -46.57
C TYR A 141 17.95 36.48 -47.64
N ASN A 142 17.64 37.63 -48.25
CA ASN A 142 18.63 38.37 -49.05
C ASN A 142 19.60 39.17 -48.16
N GLU A 143 20.55 39.87 -48.77
CA GLU A 143 21.50 40.76 -48.08
C GLU A 143 20.82 41.87 -47.27
N GLN A 144 19.63 42.29 -47.68
CA GLN A 144 18.81 43.32 -47.01
C GLN A 144 17.94 42.75 -45.88
N ARG A 145 18.13 41.44 -45.51
CA ARG A 145 17.36 40.71 -44.53
C ARG A 145 15.85 40.62 -44.84
N GLN A 146 15.47 40.63 -46.09
CA GLN A 146 14.11 40.36 -46.54
C GLN A 146 13.99 38.90 -46.91
N VAL A 147 12.87 38.25 -46.54
CA VAL A 147 12.58 36.88 -46.97
C VAL A 147 12.35 36.85 -48.47
N VAL A 148 13.11 36.13 -49.21
CA VAL A 148 13.01 35.98 -50.68
C VAL A 148 12.53 34.62 -51.14
N ASN A 149 12.73 33.59 -50.34
CA ASN A 149 12.26 32.23 -50.54
C ASN A 149 12.08 31.53 -49.17
N VAL A 150 11.50 30.35 -49.15
CA VAL A 150 11.42 29.46 -48.00
C VAL A 150 12.14 28.17 -48.35
N LEU A 151 13.05 27.72 -47.50
CA LEU A 151 13.61 26.38 -47.53
C LEU A 151 12.71 25.45 -46.74
N ALA A 152 12.23 24.36 -47.35
CA ALA A 152 11.42 23.36 -46.71
C ALA A 152 12.12 21.99 -46.76
N ALA A 153 12.32 21.39 -45.60
CA ALA A 153 12.81 20.03 -45.45
C ALA A 153 11.65 19.09 -45.10
N ASN A 154 11.40 18.08 -45.95
CA ASN A 154 10.52 16.98 -45.62
C ASN A 154 11.33 15.95 -44.83
N VAL A 155 10.81 15.56 -43.68
CA VAL A 155 11.28 14.43 -42.88
C VAL A 155 10.17 13.36 -42.80
N ASP A 156 10.53 12.16 -42.35
CA ASP A 156 9.53 11.12 -42.08
C ASP A 156 8.50 11.61 -41.05
N GLY A 157 7.25 11.24 -41.19
CA GLY A 157 6.20 11.61 -40.22
C GLY A 157 6.44 11.06 -38.82
N LEU A 158 7.29 10.05 -38.68
CA LEU A 158 7.73 9.48 -37.40
C LEU A 158 9.04 10.12 -36.89
N TRP A 159 9.58 11.15 -37.55
CA TRP A 159 10.83 11.80 -37.16
C TRP A 159 10.88 12.15 -35.66
N LEU A 160 9.83 12.77 -35.14
CA LEU A 160 9.76 13.13 -33.73
C LEU A 160 9.61 11.89 -32.82
N THR A 161 8.97 10.83 -33.28
CA THR A 161 8.90 9.55 -32.60
C THR A 161 10.30 8.96 -32.38
N ASP A 162 11.14 8.98 -33.41
CA ASP A 162 12.53 8.50 -33.32
C ASP A 162 13.36 9.36 -32.37
N GLN A 163 13.04 10.67 -32.28
CA GLN A 163 13.72 11.57 -31.36
C GLN A 163 13.34 11.36 -29.88
N ILE A 164 12.27 10.62 -29.57
CA ILE A 164 11.81 10.40 -28.19
C ILE A 164 11.85 8.94 -27.75
N ASP A 165 12.28 8.03 -28.59
CA ASP A 165 12.27 6.58 -28.28
C ASP A 165 13.23 6.20 -27.15
N ASP A 166 14.32 6.98 -26.99
CA ASP A 166 15.29 6.84 -25.90
C ASP A 166 14.78 7.33 -24.53
N ILE A 167 13.62 8.01 -24.49
CA ILE A 167 13.09 8.62 -23.28
C ILE A 167 12.20 7.61 -22.53
N VAL A 168 12.76 7.05 -21.47
CA VAL A 168 12.10 6.06 -20.61
C VAL A 168 11.80 6.63 -19.23
N VAL A 169 10.64 6.28 -18.68
CA VAL A 169 10.19 6.68 -17.34
C VAL A 169 9.87 5.43 -16.53
N GLY A 170 10.61 5.21 -15.44
CA GLY A 170 10.51 3.97 -14.69
C GLY A 170 11.01 2.78 -15.52
N LYS A 171 10.27 1.69 -15.57
CA LYS A 171 10.63 0.47 -16.33
C LYS A 171 9.89 0.36 -17.66
N THR A 172 8.61 0.73 -17.69
CA THR A 172 7.74 0.57 -18.87
C THR A 172 7.05 1.88 -19.27
N GLY A 173 7.25 2.95 -18.49
CA GLY A 173 6.74 4.26 -18.82
C GLY A 173 7.43 4.85 -20.05
N TYR A 174 6.76 5.76 -20.72
CA TYR A 174 7.21 6.37 -21.97
C TYR A 174 6.71 7.81 -22.06
N CYS A 175 7.22 8.56 -23.03
CA CYS A 175 6.65 9.84 -23.39
C CYS A 175 5.84 9.77 -24.68
N TYR A 176 4.92 10.70 -24.86
CA TYR A 176 4.26 10.99 -26.11
C TYR A 176 4.01 12.50 -26.24
N VAL A 177 3.83 12.95 -27.46
CA VAL A 177 3.63 14.37 -27.76
C VAL A 177 2.26 14.56 -28.40
N LEU A 178 1.52 15.53 -27.86
CA LEU A 178 0.25 15.99 -28.40
C LEU A 178 0.48 17.29 -29.18
N GLY A 179 -0.07 17.36 -30.38
CA GLY A 179 -0.17 18.59 -31.14
C GLY A 179 -1.24 19.54 -30.61
N GLU A 180 -1.41 20.69 -31.25
CA GLU A 180 -2.36 21.73 -30.84
C GLU A 180 -3.80 21.23 -30.72
N THR A 181 -4.20 20.29 -31.59
CA THR A 181 -5.56 19.75 -31.64
C THR A 181 -5.76 18.50 -30.79
N GLY A 182 -4.73 18.07 -30.03
CA GLY A 182 -4.75 16.82 -29.27
C GLY A 182 -4.46 15.56 -30.11
N THR A 183 -4.00 15.74 -31.35
CA THR A 183 -3.52 14.61 -32.15
C THR A 183 -2.20 14.10 -31.59
N THR A 184 -2.05 12.79 -31.46
CA THR A 184 -0.78 12.18 -31.06
C THR A 184 0.21 12.26 -32.22
N ILE A 185 1.25 13.11 -32.06
CA ILE A 185 2.23 13.40 -33.13
C ILE A 185 3.56 12.69 -32.93
N ALA A 186 3.85 12.19 -31.73
CA ALA A 186 4.99 11.34 -31.46
C ALA A 186 4.70 10.42 -30.27
N THR A 187 5.08 9.16 -30.36
CA THR A 187 4.99 8.20 -29.25
C THR A 187 5.72 6.91 -29.61
N LYS A 188 6.22 6.18 -28.61
CA LYS A 188 6.77 4.84 -28.78
C LYS A 188 5.82 3.87 -29.51
N LEU A 189 4.52 4.12 -29.46
CA LEU A 189 3.49 3.37 -30.21
C LEU A 189 3.26 4.00 -31.59
N ALA A 190 4.20 3.80 -32.52
CA ALA A 190 4.24 4.43 -33.83
C ALA A 190 2.91 4.33 -34.63
N ASP A 191 2.13 3.26 -34.44
CA ASP A 191 0.82 3.07 -35.05
C ASP A 191 -0.16 4.22 -34.72
N ARG A 192 -0.09 4.80 -33.51
CA ARG A 192 -0.95 5.91 -33.10
C ARG A 192 -0.66 7.17 -33.95
N VAL A 193 0.62 7.43 -34.19
CA VAL A 193 1.04 8.55 -35.07
C VAL A 193 0.64 8.28 -36.51
N SER A 194 0.90 7.07 -37.03
CA SER A 194 0.59 6.71 -38.40
C SER A 194 -0.92 6.79 -38.71
N LYS A 195 -1.76 6.53 -37.70
CA LYS A 195 -3.23 6.66 -37.79
C LYS A 195 -3.72 8.07 -37.46
N MET A 196 -2.82 8.98 -37.09
CA MET A 196 -3.13 10.35 -36.64
C MET A 196 -4.20 10.33 -35.52
N GLU A 197 -3.99 9.46 -34.51
CA GLU A 197 -4.97 9.24 -33.43
C GLU A 197 -5.18 10.54 -32.63
N ASN A 198 -6.45 10.88 -32.45
CA ASN A 198 -6.93 11.95 -31.62
C ASN A 198 -7.94 11.37 -30.63
N VAL A 199 -7.56 11.30 -29.36
CA VAL A 199 -8.37 10.64 -28.32
C VAL A 199 -9.67 11.40 -28.06
N GLN A 200 -9.67 12.73 -28.22
CA GLN A 200 -10.87 13.56 -28.05
C GLN A 200 -11.93 13.26 -29.13
N GLU A 201 -11.51 12.83 -30.33
CA GLU A 201 -12.42 12.37 -31.37
C GLU A 201 -12.81 10.90 -31.16
N MET A 202 -11.86 10.04 -30.79
CA MET A 202 -12.08 8.60 -30.59
C MET A 202 -13.02 8.31 -29.43
N VAL A 203 -13.01 9.08 -28.36
CA VAL A 203 -13.88 8.91 -27.18
C VAL A 203 -15.38 9.04 -27.54
N LYS A 204 -15.71 9.71 -28.63
CA LYS A 204 -17.10 9.86 -29.11
C LYS A 204 -17.70 8.51 -29.53
N THR A 205 -16.85 7.55 -29.93
CA THR A 205 -17.24 6.21 -30.36
C THR A 205 -16.80 5.10 -29.39
N ASP A 206 -15.75 5.36 -28.60
CA ASP A 206 -15.22 4.41 -27.62
C ASP A 206 -15.13 5.07 -26.23
N SER A 207 -16.13 4.83 -25.41
CA SER A 207 -16.22 5.36 -24.05
C SER A 207 -15.13 4.85 -23.08
N SER A 208 -14.41 3.76 -23.42
CA SER A 208 -13.32 3.25 -22.62
C SER A 208 -12.12 4.22 -22.56
N LEU A 209 -12.03 5.11 -23.54
CA LEU A 209 -11.01 6.14 -23.64
C LEU A 209 -11.31 7.39 -22.81
N LYS A 210 -12.48 7.45 -22.14
CA LYS A 210 -12.93 8.67 -21.44
C LYS A 210 -11.90 9.17 -20.42
N SER A 211 -11.31 8.27 -19.63
CA SER A 211 -10.33 8.65 -18.61
C SER A 211 -9.07 9.28 -19.21
N LEU A 212 -8.59 8.76 -20.34
CA LEU A 212 -7.46 9.33 -21.07
C LEU A 212 -7.84 10.66 -21.74
N ALA A 213 -9.03 10.73 -22.37
CA ALA A 213 -9.51 11.95 -23.01
C ALA A 213 -9.67 13.10 -22.00
N ASP A 214 -10.23 12.82 -20.82
CA ASP A 214 -10.39 13.81 -19.76
C ASP A 214 -9.00 14.34 -19.28
N PHE A 215 -8.00 13.48 -19.19
CA PHE A 215 -6.63 13.88 -18.85
C PHE A 215 -5.99 14.71 -19.98
N GLU A 216 -6.05 14.26 -21.22
CA GLU A 216 -5.48 14.99 -22.36
C GLU A 216 -6.17 16.34 -22.61
N ASN A 217 -7.48 16.47 -22.35
CA ASN A 217 -8.16 17.76 -22.37
C ASN A 217 -7.56 18.73 -21.33
N MET A 218 -7.30 18.27 -20.10
CA MET A 218 -6.64 19.11 -19.09
C MET A 218 -5.24 19.56 -19.57
N VAL A 219 -4.49 18.67 -20.22
CA VAL A 219 -3.16 18.98 -20.80
C VAL A 219 -3.24 20.09 -21.85
N LEU A 220 -4.27 20.05 -22.70
CA LEU A 220 -4.45 21.04 -23.79
C LEU A 220 -4.99 22.40 -23.31
N GLU A 221 -5.74 22.41 -22.20
CA GLU A 221 -6.37 23.62 -21.66
C GLU A 221 -5.49 24.37 -20.65
N THR A 222 -4.48 23.71 -20.08
CA THR A 222 -3.70 24.25 -18.95
C THR A 222 -2.24 24.46 -19.36
N TYR A 223 -1.69 25.65 -19.08
CA TYR A 223 -0.27 25.97 -19.34
C TYR A 223 0.67 25.57 -18.20
N GLU A 224 0.14 25.32 -17.00
CA GLU A 224 0.93 24.91 -15.83
C GLU A 224 1.03 23.40 -15.77
N SER A 225 2.25 22.88 -15.62
CA SER A 225 2.47 21.45 -15.46
C SER A 225 1.79 20.92 -14.20
N PHE A 226 1.05 19.83 -14.34
CA PHE A 226 0.41 19.12 -13.23
C PHE A 226 0.63 17.61 -13.35
N VAL A 227 0.29 16.89 -12.30
CA VAL A 227 0.24 15.43 -12.32
C VAL A 227 -1.21 14.97 -12.30
N GLY A 228 -1.54 14.09 -13.22
CA GLY A 228 -2.86 13.49 -13.33
C GLY A 228 -2.81 11.98 -13.37
N PHE A 229 -3.97 11.38 -13.12
CA PHE A 229 -4.16 9.93 -13.19
C PHE A 229 -5.21 9.62 -14.25
N TYR A 230 -4.95 8.59 -15.04
CA TYR A 230 -5.92 8.09 -16.00
C TYR A 230 -5.82 6.57 -16.16
N GLU A 231 -6.82 5.97 -16.75
CA GLU A 231 -6.82 4.55 -17.09
C GLU A 231 -6.78 4.39 -18.61
N TYR A 232 -5.89 3.54 -19.09
CA TYR A 232 -5.77 3.22 -20.50
C TYR A 232 -5.41 1.74 -20.67
N GLY A 233 -6.21 1.02 -21.46
CA GLY A 233 -6.04 -0.42 -21.66
C GLY A 233 -6.13 -1.25 -20.37
N GLY A 234 -6.98 -0.84 -19.40
CA GLY A 234 -7.13 -1.50 -18.09
C GLY A 234 -5.98 -1.25 -17.12
N VAL A 235 -5.02 -0.38 -17.48
CA VAL A 235 -3.87 -0.04 -16.64
C VAL A 235 -4.04 1.37 -16.10
N LYS A 236 -3.96 1.52 -14.77
CA LYS A 236 -3.90 2.83 -14.12
C LYS A 236 -2.53 3.45 -14.31
N LYS A 237 -2.51 4.64 -14.86
CA LYS A 237 -1.29 5.40 -15.14
C LYS A 237 -1.29 6.70 -14.36
N ILE A 238 -0.08 7.14 -14.02
CA ILE A 238 0.23 8.47 -13.53
C ILE A 238 1.01 9.18 -14.63
N ALA A 239 0.69 10.44 -14.88
CA ALA A 239 1.35 11.21 -15.91
C ALA A 239 1.52 12.67 -15.49
N SER A 240 2.52 13.31 -16.07
CA SER A 240 2.74 14.75 -16.05
C SER A 240 3.04 15.22 -17.46
N TYR A 241 2.95 16.53 -17.69
CA TYR A 241 3.24 17.12 -18.98
C TYR A 241 4.01 18.42 -18.86
N ALA A 242 4.63 18.83 -19.97
CA ALA A 242 5.24 20.13 -20.14
C ALA A 242 5.12 20.59 -21.59
N THR A 243 5.04 21.89 -21.80
CA THR A 243 4.95 22.48 -23.14
C THR A 243 6.33 22.67 -23.75
N ILE A 244 6.51 22.27 -25.00
CA ILE A 244 7.70 22.54 -25.84
C ILE A 244 7.64 23.98 -26.29
N LYS A 245 8.66 24.78 -25.97
CA LYS A 245 8.62 26.24 -26.15
C LYS A 245 8.51 26.70 -27.60
N THR A 246 9.15 25.96 -28.51
CA THR A 246 9.24 26.36 -29.95
C THR A 246 7.99 26.00 -30.74
N THR A 247 7.27 24.96 -30.35
CA THR A 247 6.13 24.44 -31.11
C THR A 247 4.80 24.59 -30.38
N GLU A 248 4.84 24.94 -29.08
CA GLU A 248 3.70 24.95 -28.16
C GLU A 248 3.00 23.59 -27.99
N TRP A 249 3.61 22.51 -28.50
CA TRP A 249 3.11 21.15 -28.31
C TRP A 249 3.31 20.66 -26.88
N SER A 250 2.48 19.74 -26.44
CA SER A 250 2.54 19.19 -25.10
C SER A 250 3.22 17.83 -25.08
N VAL A 251 4.35 17.72 -24.40
CA VAL A 251 4.96 16.43 -24.13
C VAL A 251 4.39 15.85 -22.83
N VAL A 252 3.89 14.65 -22.89
CA VAL A 252 3.32 13.90 -21.75
C VAL A 252 4.26 12.77 -21.37
N ILE A 253 4.61 12.70 -20.10
CA ILE A 253 5.34 11.60 -19.50
C ILE A 253 4.35 10.73 -18.75
N THR A 254 4.30 9.44 -19.04
CA THR A 254 3.35 8.52 -18.43
C THR A 254 3.99 7.20 -18.01
N THR A 255 3.49 6.63 -16.90
CA THR A 255 3.98 5.37 -16.37
C THR A 255 2.89 4.65 -15.57
N PRO A 256 2.87 3.29 -15.52
CA PRO A 256 1.98 2.57 -14.64
C PRO A 256 2.19 2.91 -13.17
N VAL A 257 1.10 3.16 -12.44
CA VAL A 257 1.15 3.47 -11.00
C VAL A 257 1.82 2.35 -10.20
N ASP A 258 1.60 1.10 -10.60
CA ASP A 258 2.10 -0.08 -9.90
C ASP A 258 3.63 -0.18 -9.89
N GLU A 259 4.32 0.42 -10.87
CA GLU A 259 5.79 0.43 -10.89
C GLU A 259 6.40 1.15 -9.69
N PHE A 260 5.76 2.19 -9.23
CA PHE A 260 6.22 2.98 -8.08
C PHE A 260 5.62 2.51 -6.76
N MET A 261 4.42 1.91 -6.81
CA MET A 261 3.75 1.41 -5.61
C MET A 261 4.25 0.05 -5.13
N GLY A 262 5.10 -0.63 -5.90
CA GLY A 262 5.66 -1.94 -5.54
C GLY A 262 6.32 -1.96 -4.17
N THR A 263 7.13 -0.95 -3.85
CA THR A 263 7.78 -0.80 -2.54
C THR A 263 6.77 -0.58 -1.42
N VAL A 264 5.74 0.23 -1.66
CA VAL A 264 4.66 0.48 -0.68
C VAL A 264 3.83 -0.78 -0.45
N ASN A 265 3.54 -1.54 -1.49
CA ASN A 265 2.83 -2.82 -1.39
C ASN A 265 3.68 -3.88 -0.65
N ALA A 266 4.98 -3.94 -0.90
CA ALA A 266 5.90 -4.81 -0.17
C ALA A 266 5.95 -4.46 1.33
N LEU A 267 6.04 -3.18 1.67
CA LEU A 267 5.95 -2.68 3.06
C LEU A 267 4.62 -3.08 3.70
N ARG A 268 3.50 -2.91 3.00
CA ARG A 268 2.17 -3.31 3.48
C ARG A 268 2.11 -4.80 3.79
N MET A 269 2.59 -5.65 2.90
CA MET A 269 2.62 -7.11 3.10
C MET A 269 3.53 -7.51 4.26
N SER A 270 4.70 -6.87 4.40
CA SER A 270 5.61 -7.10 5.52
C SER A 270 4.97 -6.72 6.86
N MET A 271 4.28 -5.58 6.93
CA MET A 271 3.58 -5.14 8.15
C MET A 271 2.43 -6.07 8.54
N ILE A 272 1.66 -6.57 7.56
CA ILE A 272 0.62 -7.59 7.80
C ILE A 272 1.27 -8.88 8.34
N GLY A 273 2.37 -9.33 7.74
CA GLY A 273 3.11 -10.51 8.19
C GLY A 273 3.60 -10.38 9.64
N ILE A 274 4.23 -9.26 9.98
CA ILE A 274 4.68 -8.96 11.35
C ILE A 274 3.49 -8.92 12.32
N GLY A 275 2.37 -8.30 11.94
CA GLY A 275 1.17 -8.23 12.74
C GLY A 275 0.59 -9.63 13.06
N VAL A 276 0.55 -10.53 12.08
CA VAL A 276 0.13 -11.92 12.26
C VAL A 276 1.06 -12.66 13.20
N ILE A 277 2.38 -12.51 13.07
CA ILE A 277 3.36 -13.14 13.96
C ILE A 277 3.17 -12.67 15.40
N ILE A 278 3.03 -11.37 15.63
CA ILE A 278 2.79 -10.81 16.98
C ILE A 278 1.49 -11.36 17.56
N LEU A 279 0.42 -11.46 16.77
CA LEU A 279 -0.85 -12.02 17.21
C LEU A 279 -0.71 -13.48 17.63
N LEU A 280 -0.01 -14.30 16.85
CA LEU A 280 0.24 -15.72 17.18
C LEU A 280 1.06 -15.85 18.48
N ILE A 281 2.09 -15.05 18.66
CA ILE A 281 2.88 -15.02 19.88
C ILE A 281 2.00 -14.64 21.08
N ALA A 282 1.17 -13.62 20.95
CA ALA A 282 0.26 -13.19 22.00
C ALA A 282 -0.74 -14.30 22.37
N LEU A 283 -1.31 -15.00 21.39
CA LEU A 283 -2.22 -16.13 21.63
C LEU A 283 -1.52 -17.28 22.37
N VAL A 284 -0.27 -17.59 22.01
CA VAL A 284 0.53 -18.60 22.69
C VAL A 284 0.77 -18.21 24.15
N ILE A 285 1.17 -16.96 24.40
CA ILE A 285 1.38 -16.45 25.76
C ILE A 285 0.08 -16.54 26.57
N VAL A 286 -1.04 -16.07 26.02
CA VAL A 286 -2.34 -16.13 26.70
C VAL A 286 -2.74 -17.57 27.01
N TYR A 287 -2.52 -18.50 26.08
CA TYR A 287 -2.80 -19.93 26.29
C TYR A 287 -1.98 -20.50 27.46
N PHE A 288 -0.68 -20.23 27.53
CA PHE A 288 0.17 -20.70 28.63
C PHE A 288 -0.21 -20.05 29.96
N VAL A 289 -0.40 -18.72 30.00
CA VAL A 289 -0.78 -18.00 31.22
C VAL A 289 -2.15 -18.50 31.75
N ALA A 290 -3.13 -18.62 30.84
CA ALA A 290 -4.45 -19.15 31.22
C ALA A 290 -4.34 -20.56 31.77
N GLY A 291 -3.51 -21.43 31.18
CA GLY A 291 -3.27 -22.78 31.68
C GLY A 291 -2.64 -22.80 33.07
N MET A 292 -1.69 -21.91 33.35
CA MET A 292 -1.03 -21.80 34.66
C MET A 292 -1.99 -21.30 35.75
N MET A 293 -2.93 -20.40 35.42
CA MET A 293 -3.89 -19.88 36.39
C MET A 293 -5.11 -20.78 36.60
N VAL A 294 -5.65 -21.35 35.54
CA VAL A 294 -6.92 -22.07 35.59
C VAL A 294 -6.76 -23.46 36.24
N LYS A 295 -5.67 -24.19 35.97
CA LYS A 295 -5.46 -25.54 36.52
C LYS A 295 -5.46 -25.58 38.05
N PRO A 296 -4.68 -24.78 38.80
CA PRO A 296 -4.70 -24.77 40.26
C PRO A 296 -6.07 -24.41 40.82
N ILE A 297 -6.77 -23.45 40.22
CA ILE A 297 -8.12 -23.07 40.66
C ILE A 297 -9.10 -24.26 40.49
N GLN A 298 -9.06 -24.95 39.36
CA GLN A 298 -9.89 -26.13 39.12
C GLN A 298 -9.58 -27.25 40.12
N THR A 299 -8.31 -27.44 40.48
CA THR A 299 -7.90 -28.41 41.49
C THR A 299 -8.45 -28.04 42.87
N ALA A 300 -8.37 -26.77 43.26
CA ALA A 300 -8.96 -26.25 44.49
C ALA A 300 -10.48 -26.43 44.54
N VAL A 301 -11.19 -26.12 43.45
CA VAL A 301 -12.62 -26.33 43.34
C VAL A 301 -12.99 -27.81 43.45
N SER A 302 -12.22 -28.70 42.81
CA SER A 302 -12.47 -30.13 42.85
C SER A 302 -12.24 -30.70 44.26
N ALA A 303 -11.19 -30.23 44.96
CA ALA A 303 -10.91 -30.61 46.33
C ALA A 303 -12.02 -30.14 47.29
N LEU A 304 -12.46 -28.87 47.17
CA LEU A 304 -13.60 -28.32 47.94
C LEU A 304 -14.89 -29.09 47.68
N ARG A 305 -15.15 -29.44 46.42
CA ARG A 305 -16.35 -30.26 46.07
C ARG A 305 -16.30 -31.61 46.71
N ASN A 306 -15.15 -32.29 46.73
CA ASN A 306 -15.00 -33.61 47.39
C ASN A 306 -15.23 -33.49 48.90
N ILE A 307 -14.71 -32.47 49.55
CA ILE A 307 -14.95 -32.19 50.98
C ILE A 307 -16.42 -31.92 51.24
N ALA A 308 -17.12 -31.15 50.37
CA ALA A 308 -18.50 -30.71 50.58
C ALA A 308 -19.54 -31.80 50.25
N GLN A 309 -19.29 -32.66 49.27
CA GLN A 309 -20.28 -33.58 48.69
C GLN A 309 -19.82 -35.03 48.62
N GLY A 310 -18.55 -35.32 48.90
CA GLY A 310 -17.91 -36.62 48.83
C GLY A 310 -17.59 -37.23 50.19
N GLU A 311 -16.54 -38.06 50.23
CA GLU A 311 -16.07 -38.75 51.42
C GLU A 311 -15.35 -37.87 52.45
N GLY A 312 -15.21 -36.56 52.16
CA GLY A 312 -14.54 -35.59 53.06
C GLY A 312 -13.04 -35.83 53.18
N ASP A 313 -12.36 -36.19 52.11
CA ASP A 313 -10.92 -36.45 52.10
C ASP A 313 -10.12 -35.18 52.43
N LEU A 314 -9.61 -35.10 53.62
CA LEU A 314 -8.76 -33.99 54.12
C LEU A 314 -7.27 -34.22 53.88
N THR A 315 -6.88 -35.22 53.07
CA THR A 315 -5.48 -35.49 52.73
C THR A 315 -5.00 -34.75 51.49
N VAL A 316 -5.93 -34.27 50.62
CA VAL A 316 -5.63 -33.53 49.42
C VAL A 316 -4.85 -32.24 49.74
N ARG A 317 -3.77 -32.00 48.99
CA ARG A 317 -2.96 -30.79 49.05
C ARG A 317 -2.82 -30.17 47.70
N LEU A 318 -2.92 -28.85 47.62
CA LEU A 318 -2.63 -28.06 46.42
C LEU A 318 -1.13 -27.84 46.33
N PRO A 319 -0.55 -27.83 45.10
CA PRO A 319 0.85 -27.50 44.90
C PRO A 319 1.11 -26.03 45.24
N VAL A 320 2.12 -25.76 46.04
CA VAL A 320 2.56 -24.42 46.40
C VAL A 320 3.80 -24.07 45.54
N THR A 321 3.57 -23.49 44.35
CA THR A 321 4.65 -23.21 43.38
C THR A 321 4.41 -21.84 42.78
N GLY A 322 5.33 -20.91 43.00
CA GLY A 322 5.27 -19.54 42.51
C GLY A 322 5.31 -18.50 43.64
N ASN A 323 4.98 -17.26 43.29
CA ASN A 323 4.93 -16.09 44.22
C ASN A 323 3.77 -15.17 43.80
N ASP A 324 2.61 -15.75 43.58
CA ASP A 324 1.41 -15.01 43.15
C ASP A 324 0.21 -15.37 44.05
N GLU A 325 -0.91 -14.71 43.82
CA GLU A 325 -2.15 -14.88 44.58
C GLU A 325 -2.70 -16.32 44.46
N ILE A 326 -2.33 -17.05 43.42
CA ILE A 326 -2.70 -18.48 43.25
C ILE A 326 -1.88 -19.38 44.19
N THR A 327 -0.62 -19.00 44.42
CA THR A 327 0.26 -19.66 45.39
C THR A 327 -0.27 -19.42 46.79
N ASP A 328 -0.62 -18.20 47.17
CA ASP A 328 -1.24 -17.85 48.44
C ASP A 328 -2.53 -18.63 48.68
N LEU A 329 -3.38 -18.71 47.65
CA LEU A 329 -4.62 -19.54 47.72
C LEU A 329 -4.31 -21.00 48.04
N SER A 330 -3.28 -21.56 47.41
CA SER A 330 -2.88 -22.95 47.63
C SER A 330 -2.37 -23.18 49.06
N GLU A 331 -1.57 -22.23 49.59
CA GLU A 331 -1.03 -22.30 50.94
C GLU A 331 -2.13 -22.20 52.01
N TYR A 332 -3.00 -21.18 51.91
CA TYR A 332 -4.11 -21.01 52.86
C TYR A 332 -5.14 -22.14 52.76
N PHE A 333 -5.37 -22.71 51.60
CA PHE A 333 -6.18 -23.91 51.45
C PHE A 333 -5.57 -25.08 52.24
N ASN A 334 -4.27 -25.35 52.04
CA ASN A 334 -3.57 -26.43 52.69
C ASN A 334 -3.56 -26.25 54.20
N GLU A 335 -3.35 -25.04 54.71
CA GLU A 335 -3.40 -24.70 56.16
C GLU A 335 -4.80 -24.93 56.71
N THR A 336 -5.84 -24.49 56.02
CA THR A 336 -7.24 -24.65 56.43
C THR A 336 -7.58 -26.12 56.56
N ILE A 337 -7.26 -26.94 55.56
CA ILE A 337 -7.52 -28.38 55.58
C ILE A 337 -6.76 -29.07 56.72
N ALA A 338 -5.49 -28.66 56.96
CA ALA A 338 -4.72 -29.17 58.08
C ALA A 338 -5.34 -28.87 59.45
N LYS A 339 -5.84 -27.63 59.64
CA LYS A 339 -6.56 -27.22 60.85
C LYS A 339 -7.84 -28.01 61.09
N ILE A 340 -8.66 -28.18 60.03
CA ILE A 340 -9.88 -29.01 60.10
C ILE A 340 -9.54 -30.44 60.48
N GLY A 341 -8.55 -31.05 59.82
CA GLY A 341 -8.13 -32.43 60.11
C GLY A 341 -7.64 -32.63 61.55
N LYS A 342 -6.90 -31.62 62.09
CA LYS A 342 -6.49 -31.64 63.49
C LYS A 342 -7.69 -31.53 64.44
N SER A 343 -8.64 -30.68 64.15
CA SER A 343 -9.86 -30.49 64.95
C SER A 343 -10.72 -31.77 64.98
N ILE A 344 -10.91 -32.40 63.83
CA ILE A 344 -11.66 -33.69 63.75
C ILE A 344 -10.96 -34.79 64.55
N ARG A 345 -9.63 -34.84 64.43
CA ARG A 345 -8.84 -35.83 65.19
C ARG A 345 -8.97 -35.59 66.70
N SER A 346 -8.93 -34.31 67.15
CA SER A 346 -9.14 -33.98 68.55
C SER A 346 -10.54 -34.34 69.08
N VAL A 347 -11.57 -34.11 68.19
CA VAL A 347 -12.94 -34.57 68.55
C VAL A 347 -13.02 -36.09 68.66
N GLY A 348 -12.37 -36.80 67.76
CA GLY A 348 -12.31 -38.28 67.85
C GLY A 348 -11.64 -38.78 69.16
N ILE A 349 -10.50 -38.14 69.56
CA ILE A 349 -9.82 -38.46 70.82
C ILE A 349 -10.74 -38.14 72.01
N ASN A 350 -11.39 -37.02 72.03
CA ASN A 350 -12.30 -36.63 73.09
C ASN A 350 -13.54 -37.50 73.13
N SER A 351 -14.05 -37.95 71.97
CA SER A 351 -15.16 -38.92 71.91
C SER A 351 -14.80 -40.28 72.55
N ASN A 352 -13.60 -40.80 72.21
CA ASN A 352 -13.13 -42.05 72.82
C ASN A 352 -12.90 -41.86 74.34
N MET A 353 -12.38 -40.72 74.79
CA MET A 353 -12.24 -40.44 76.20
C MET A 353 -13.60 -40.34 76.90
N MET A 354 -14.63 -39.75 76.26
CA MET A 354 -15.99 -39.74 76.80
C MET A 354 -16.61 -41.14 76.86
N GLU A 355 -16.34 -42.02 75.93
CA GLU A 355 -16.73 -43.44 76.01
C GLU A 355 -16.07 -44.10 77.16
N GLU A 356 -14.77 -43.96 77.39
CA GLU A 356 -14.02 -44.50 78.54
C GLU A 356 -14.58 -44.00 79.88
N ILE A 357 -14.83 -42.66 79.98
CA ILE A 357 -15.48 -42.09 81.17
C ILE A 357 -16.90 -42.63 81.38
N GLY A 358 -17.65 -42.85 80.29
CA GLY A 358 -18.95 -43.44 80.32
C GLY A 358 -18.97 -44.87 80.88
N ASP A 359 -18.02 -45.68 80.49
CA ASP A 359 -17.83 -47.04 80.95
C ASP A 359 -17.39 -47.06 82.41
N GLU A 360 -16.47 -46.16 82.81
CA GLU A 360 -16.05 -46.00 84.21
C GLU A 360 -17.25 -45.54 85.07
N LEU A 361 -18.04 -44.58 84.62
CA LEU A 361 -19.25 -44.13 85.33
C LEU A 361 -20.28 -45.28 85.46
N ALA A 362 -20.49 -46.13 84.45
CA ALA A 362 -21.40 -47.27 84.52
C ALA A 362 -20.92 -48.29 85.52
N SER A 363 -19.60 -48.52 85.58
CA SER A 363 -18.97 -49.41 86.61
C SER A 363 -19.18 -48.86 88.00
N ASN A 364 -18.88 -47.59 88.26
CA ASN A 364 -19.06 -46.90 89.52
C ASN A 364 -20.56 -46.86 89.97
N MET A 365 -21.45 -46.69 89.02
CA MET A 365 -22.91 -46.75 89.27
C MET A 365 -23.30 -48.17 89.74
N THR A 366 -22.74 -49.21 89.10
CA THR A 366 -22.99 -50.62 89.49
C THR A 366 -22.47 -50.90 90.90
N GLU A 367 -21.27 -50.46 91.22
CA GLU A 367 -20.65 -50.53 92.55
C GLU A 367 -21.48 -49.79 93.59
N THR A 368 -21.88 -48.54 93.26
CA THR A 368 -22.74 -47.75 94.13
C THR A 368 -24.09 -48.42 94.40
N ALA A 369 -24.71 -49.01 93.34
CA ALA A 369 -25.94 -49.75 93.51
C ALA A 369 -25.76 -50.99 94.42
N SER A 370 -24.60 -51.69 94.27
CA SER A 370 -24.26 -52.81 95.18
C SER A 370 -24.10 -52.31 96.61
N ALA A 371 -23.36 -51.20 96.83
CA ALA A 371 -23.17 -50.60 98.15
C ALA A 371 -24.52 -50.19 98.76
N VAL A 372 -25.42 -49.55 98.01
CA VAL A 372 -26.76 -49.16 98.44
C VAL A 372 -27.59 -50.38 98.87
N ASN A 373 -27.50 -51.45 98.06
CA ASN A 373 -28.20 -52.74 98.43
C ASN A 373 -27.60 -53.32 99.72
N GLN A 374 -26.29 -53.25 99.93
CA GLN A 374 -25.60 -53.69 101.12
C GLN A 374 -26.00 -52.85 102.34
N ILE A 375 -26.06 -51.54 102.18
CA ILE A 375 -26.53 -50.59 103.20
C ILE A 375 -28.02 -50.88 103.55
N SER A 376 -28.87 -51.18 102.57
CA SER A 376 -30.27 -51.49 102.79
C SER A 376 -30.42 -52.82 103.60
N ALA A 377 -29.61 -53.82 103.24
CA ALA A 377 -29.57 -55.07 103.96
C ALA A 377 -29.05 -54.89 105.40
N ASN A 378 -28.05 -54.05 105.64
CA ASN A 378 -27.57 -53.72 106.95
C ASN A 378 -28.62 -52.94 107.77
N ILE A 379 -29.39 -52.07 107.17
CA ILE A 379 -30.48 -51.33 107.80
C ILE A 379 -31.60 -52.29 108.23
N ASP A 380 -31.96 -53.24 107.37
CA ASP A 380 -32.92 -54.28 107.73
C ASP A 380 -32.41 -55.22 108.87
N GLY A 381 -31.08 -55.51 108.83
CA GLY A 381 -30.44 -56.24 109.90
C GLY A 381 -30.48 -55.47 111.22
N VAL A 382 -30.15 -54.18 111.25
CA VAL A 382 -30.20 -53.29 112.40
C VAL A 382 -31.67 -53.20 112.93
N LYS A 383 -32.61 -53.07 112.02
CA LYS A 383 -34.05 -53.02 112.35
C LYS A 383 -34.52 -54.31 113.01
N GLN A 384 -34.10 -55.48 112.50
CA GLN A 384 -34.39 -56.78 113.07
C GLN A 384 -33.73 -56.93 114.49
N GLN A 385 -32.50 -56.46 114.62
CA GLN A 385 -31.80 -56.47 115.92
C GLN A 385 -32.44 -55.56 116.95
N ALA A 386 -32.88 -54.36 116.51
CA ALA A 386 -33.64 -53.39 117.36
C ALA A 386 -35.01 -54.01 117.81
N MET A 387 -35.69 -54.72 116.91
CA MET A 387 -36.94 -55.43 117.24
C MET A 387 -36.67 -56.57 118.24
N THR A 388 -35.62 -57.34 118.08
CA THR A 388 -35.21 -58.40 118.99
C THR A 388 -34.82 -57.82 120.33
N GLN A 389 -34.12 -56.73 120.38
CA GLN A 389 -33.70 -56.03 121.58
C GLN A 389 -34.92 -55.42 122.30
N ALA A 390 -35.88 -54.85 121.54
CA ALA A 390 -37.14 -54.37 122.15
C ALA A 390 -37.97 -55.54 122.81
N ALA A 391 -37.99 -56.69 122.08
CA ALA A 391 -38.64 -57.89 122.61
C ALA A 391 -37.98 -58.40 123.91
N SER A 392 -36.61 -58.40 123.90
CA SER A 392 -35.83 -58.77 125.08
C SER A 392 -35.97 -57.85 126.27
N VAL A 393 -36.09 -56.53 125.99
CA VAL A 393 -36.35 -55.53 127.03
C VAL A 393 -37.74 -55.69 127.64
N THR A 394 -38.75 -56.10 126.78
CA THR A 394 -40.06 -56.31 127.21
C THR A 394 -40.14 -57.63 128.06
N GLU A 395 -39.35 -58.61 127.83
CA GLU A 395 -39.24 -59.84 128.52
C GLU A 395 -38.52 -59.71 129.93
N THR A 396 -37.65 -58.70 130.01
CA THR A 396 -36.92 -58.37 131.27
C THR A 396 -37.70 -57.49 132.21
N ALA A 397 -38.79 -56.86 131.76
CA ALA A 397 -39.65 -55.98 132.55
C ALA A 397 -40.96 -56.64 133.08
N ALA A 398 -41.17 -57.90 132.74
CA ALA A 398 -42.27 -58.73 133.27
C ALA A 398 -41.74 -59.64 134.35
#